data_3e2fe4cce9d7e7c32b2ca6150d1c3d33
#
_entry.id   3e2fe4cce9d7e7c32b2ca6150d1c3d33
#
_cell.length_a   1.000
_cell.length_b   1.000
_cell.length_c   1.000
_cell.angle_alpha   90.00
_cell.angle_beta   90.00
_cell.angle_gamma   90.00
#
_symmetry.space_group_name_H-M   'P 1'
#
loop_
_entity.id
_entity.type
_entity.pdbx_description
1 polymer ?
#
loop_
_entity_poly.entity_id
_entity_poly.type
_entity_poly.pdbx_seq_one_letter_code
_entity_poly.pdbx_strand_id
1 'polypeptide(L)'
;MQPVDDEQQQLIDAKTAPCLEARPTVASAAHLLPFANQLEPASLIHGFLSHPPAGFDILDTAATGQPAFAAPFDLLTTADESLRVRVQNLPLYRHWAGLLRPRVAFVGTTVSEYVVLPRDADVDELPSRWQDAWGDRYPILIVKDLPENSPLLSDAENRAALDLAQACERRGFFLLEGQALAYVPIDFANVSTYLGRLSKSRRRDMRGKMRSLDDLEVIRRSTGDPCFSDAETVDRYVALYRSVFAQSQTQFDLLTRDFFAATLRDPSSGGVVFEYRRRGGEAELVGWNLCFIVGGKLVDKYIGFAYPAARELNLYFVSWIVNLEFAIQMGLSHYIAGWSDPEVKAQLGATFTFTRHAVYTRHAILRTAGRRFGGSLEGDRRRLST
;
A
#
# COMPACT_ATOMS: atom_id res chain seq x y z
N MET A 1 39.34 -8.16 -17.61
CA MET A 1 37.89 -8.23 -17.44
C MET A 1 37.56 -9.69 -17.11
N GLN A 2 37.57 -10.04 -15.81
CA GLN A 2 37.33 -11.41 -15.35
C GLN A 2 35.83 -11.69 -15.32
N PRO A 3 35.38 -12.89 -15.68
CA PRO A 3 33.98 -13.27 -15.56
C PRO A 3 33.64 -13.36 -14.08
N VAL A 4 32.60 -12.63 -13.68
CA VAL A 4 32.09 -12.59 -12.31
C VAL A 4 31.16 -13.78 -12.13
N ASP A 5 31.64 -14.74 -11.37
CA ASP A 5 30.95 -15.59 -10.41
C ASP A 5 29.57 -16.20 -10.77
N ASP A 6 29.59 -17.17 -11.68
CA ASP A 6 28.55 -18.20 -11.79
C ASP A 6 28.35 -18.96 -10.47
N GLU A 7 29.39 -19.09 -9.63
CA GLU A 7 29.30 -19.72 -8.30
C GLU A 7 28.45 -18.91 -7.31
N GLN A 8 28.50 -17.57 -7.34
CA GLN A 8 27.65 -16.75 -6.46
C GLN A 8 26.19 -16.74 -6.94
N GLN A 9 25.95 -16.86 -8.22
CA GLN A 9 24.59 -16.97 -8.76
C GLN A 9 23.99 -18.34 -8.40
N GLN A 10 24.75 -19.41 -8.50
CA GLN A 10 24.34 -20.75 -8.08
C GLN A 10 24.12 -20.83 -6.57
N LEU A 11 24.84 -20.06 -5.74
CA LEU A 11 24.64 -20.00 -4.30
C LEU A 11 23.33 -19.27 -3.93
N ILE A 12 22.95 -18.20 -4.63
CA ILE A 12 21.69 -17.49 -4.45
C ILE A 12 20.53 -18.40 -4.90
N ASP A 13 20.65 -18.99 -6.06
CA ASP A 13 19.65 -19.89 -6.63
C ASP A 13 19.47 -21.19 -5.82
N ALA A 14 20.55 -21.68 -5.20
CA ALA A 14 20.50 -22.88 -4.35
C ALA A 14 20.01 -22.61 -2.92
N LYS A 15 20.18 -21.40 -2.39
CA LYS A 15 19.76 -21.04 -1.03
C LYS A 15 18.32 -20.58 -0.94
N THR A 16 17.73 -20.12 -2.03
CA THR A 16 16.31 -19.75 -2.14
C THR A 16 15.43 -20.89 -2.63
N ALA A 17 16.01 -22.05 -2.96
CA ALA A 17 15.30 -23.26 -3.35
C ALA A 17 15.05 -24.22 -2.17
N PRO A 18 13.99 -24.01 -1.40
CA PRO A 18 13.38 -25.11 -0.66
C PRO A 18 12.01 -25.42 -1.23
N CYS A 19 11.83 -26.69 -1.60
CA CYS A 19 10.56 -27.35 -1.91
C CYS A 19 9.72 -26.72 -3.04
N LEU A 20 10.22 -26.86 -4.26
CA LEU A 20 9.36 -26.86 -5.44
C LEU A 20 8.64 -28.24 -5.56
N GLU A 21 7.74 -28.54 -4.63
CA GLU A 21 6.69 -29.52 -4.89
C GLU A 21 5.46 -28.76 -5.39
N ALA A 22 5.09 -29.08 -6.63
CA ALA A 22 3.96 -28.59 -7.41
C ALA A 22 4.01 -27.10 -7.77
N ARG A 23 4.30 -26.80 -9.03
CA ARG A 23 3.82 -25.57 -9.67
C ARG A 23 2.32 -25.48 -9.40
N PRO A 24 1.84 -24.47 -8.65
CA PRO A 24 0.42 -24.21 -8.69
C PRO A 24 0.13 -23.89 -10.15
N THR A 25 -0.66 -24.71 -10.81
CA THR A 25 -1.32 -24.34 -12.04
C THR A 25 -2.05 -23.05 -11.71
N VAL A 26 -1.53 -21.92 -12.19
CA VAL A 26 -2.28 -20.67 -12.25
C VAL A 26 -3.40 -21.00 -13.22
N ALA A 27 -4.49 -21.55 -12.68
CA ALA A 27 -5.76 -21.56 -13.35
C ALA A 27 -6.10 -20.08 -13.51
N SER A 28 -5.78 -19.56 -14.68
CA SER A 28 -6.21 -18.26 -15.18
C SER A 28 -7.73 -18.31 -15.37
N ALA A 29 -8.46 -18.42 -14.28
CA ALA A 29 -9.78 -17.83 -14.20
C ALA A 29 -9.50 -16.34 -13.95
N ALA A 30 -9.51 -15.53 -14.99
CA ALA A 30 -9.66 -14.11 -14.87
C ALA A 30 -11.02 -13.85 -14.21
N HIS A 31 -11.10 -14.02 -12.89
CA HIS A 31 -12.20 -13.50 -12.10
C HIS A 31 -12.13 -11.99 -12.29
N LEU A 32 -13.06 -11.45 -13.08
CA LEU A 32 -13.24 -10.03 -13.21
C LEU A 32 -13.37 -9.48 -11.80
N LEU A 33 -12.41 -8.65 -11.41
CA LEU A 33 -12.48 -7.95 -10.13
C LEU A 33 -13.77 -7.14 -10.10
N PRO A 34 -14.49 -7.08 -8.98
CA PRO A 34 -15.81 -6.43 -8.90
C PRO A 34 -15.74 -4.92 -9.19
N PHE A 35 -14.57 -4.31 -9.02
CA PHE A 35 -14.36 -2.90 -9.27
C PHE A 35 -13.31 -2.66 -10.35
N ALA A 36 -13.43 -1.55 -11.07
CA ALA A 36 -12.34 -0.96 -11.83
C ALA A 36 -11.30 -0.34 -10.88
N ASN A 37 -10.07 -0.15 -11.36
CA ASN A 37 -8.91 0.36 -10.61
C ASN A 37 -8.48 -0.50 -9.41
N GLN A 38 -8.97 -1.70 -9.32
CA GLN A 38 -8.67 -2.60 -8.21
C GLN A 38 -7.39 -3.40 -8.48
N LEU A 39 -6.40 -3.27 -7.61
CA LEU A 39 -5.14 -4.00 -7.67
C LEU A 39 -5.04 -5.11 -6.62
N GLU A 40 -5.97 -5.14 -5.66
CA GLU A 40 -6.03 -6.06 -4.54
C GLU A 40 -7.16 -7.08 -4.70
N PRO A 41 -7.12 -8.22 -3.96
CA PRO A 41 -8.25 -9.14 -3.96
C PRO A 41 -9.49 -8.51 -3.31
N ALA A 42 -10.68 -8.89 -3.81
CA ALA A 42 -11.95 -8.37 -3.29
C ALA A 42 -12.14 -8.68 -1.79
N SER A 43 -11.62 -9.81 -1.32
CA SER A 43 -11.67 -10.21 0.09
C SER A 43 -11.02 -9.18 1.03
N LEU A 44 -9.99 -8.47 0.56
CA LEU A 44 -9.33 -7.44 1.35
C LEU A 44 -10.26 -6.23 1.60
N ILE A 45 -11.01 -5.81 0.57
CA ILE A 45 -12.02 -4.76 0.68
C ILE A 45 -13.15 -5.21 1.60
N HIS A 46 -13.63 -6.44 1.45
CA HIS A 46 -14.65 -7.01 2.35
C HIS A 46 -14.15 -7.10 3.80
N GLY A 47 -12.90 -7.49 4.00
CA GLY A 47 -12.25 -7.50 5.32
C GLY A 47 -12.23 -6.12 5.98
N PHE A 48 -11.89 -5.08 5.22
CA PHE A 48 -11.93 -3.69 5.69
C PHE A 48 -13.33 -3.24 6.09
N LEU A 49 -14.34 -3.57 5.28
CA LEU A 49 -15.72 -3.19 5.57
C LEU A 49 -16.29 -3.94 6.81
N SER A 50 -15.86 -5.19 7.02
CA SER A 50 -16.33 -6.03 8.13
C SER A 50 -15.56 -5.78 9.43
N HIS A 51 -14.28 -5.42 9.33
CA HIS A 51 -13.36 -5.21 10.45
C HIS A 51 -12.56 -3.92 10.26
N PRO A 52 -13.24 -2.76 10.25
CA PRO A 52 -12.58 -1.48 10.00
C PRO A 52 -11.55 -1.14 11.09
N PRO A 53 -10.58 -0.25 10.77
CA PRO A 53 -9.67 0.29 11.76
C PRO A 53 -10.41 0.96 12.93
N ALA A 54 -9.78 0.99 14.09
CA ALA A 54 -10.36 1.62 15.28
C ALA A 54 -10.69 3.10 15.02
N GLY A 55 -11.92 3.50 15.34
CA GLY A 55 -12.40 4.87 15.14
C GLY A 55 -12.91 5.18 13.74
N PHE A 56 -12.94 4.19 12.83
CA PHE A 56 -13.55 4.32 11.52
C PHE A 56 -15.00 3.83 11.57
N ASP A 57 -15.91 4.60 10.97
CA ASP A 57 -17.29 4.18 10.72
C ASP A 57 -17.46 3.88 9.25
N ILE A 58 -17.89 2.68 8.91
CA ILE A 58 -18.26 2.34 7.54
C ILE A 58 -19.55 3.05 7.19
N LEU A 59 -19.57 3.77 6.07
CA LEU A 59 -20.73 4.50 5.60
C LEU A 59 -21.64 3.58 4.77
N ASP A 60 -22.94 3.89 4.78
CA ASP A 60 -23.88 3.20 3.90
C ASP A 60 -23.55 3.47 2.43
N THR A 61 -23.23 2.41 1.73
CA THR A 61 -22.81 2.43 0.33
C THR A 61 -23.92 2.04 -0.64
N ALA A 62 -25.14 1.77 -0.17
CA ALA A 62 -26.25 1.35 -1.03
C ALA A 62 -26.55 2.36 -2.14
N ALA A 63 -26.45 3.66 -1.85
CA ALA A 63 -26.70 4.73 -2.81
C ALA A 63 -25.56 4.95 -3.81
N THR A 64 -24.33 4.57 -3.48
CA THR A 64 -23.14 4.90 -4.28
C THR A 64 -22.48 3.69 -4.91
N GLY A 65 -22.71 2.49 -4.39
CA GLY A 65 -22.09 1.25 -4.85
C GLY A 65 -20.61 1.13 -4.57
N GLN A 66 -20.03 2.04 -3.77
CA GLN A 66 -18.59 2.10 -3.50
C GLN A 66 -18.30 2.01 -2.01
N PRO A 67 -17.17 1.41 -1.62
CA PRO A 67 -16.67 1.48 -0.25
C PRO A 67 -16.48 2.93 0.18
N ALA A 68 -16.94 3.24 1.40
CA ALA A 68 -16.74 4.55 1.99
C ALA A 68 -16.70 4.44 3.53
N PHE A 69 -16.00 5.35 4.17
CA PHE A 69 -15.88 5.39 5.62
C PHE A 69 -15.77 6.83 6.13
N ALA A 70 -16.05 7.03 7.41
CA ALA A 70 -15.79 8.29 8.08
C ALA A 70 -14.79 8.07 9.22
N ALA A 71 -13.81 8.96 9.33
CA ALA A 71 -12.78 8.90 10.36
C ALA A 71 -12.36 10.31 10.82
N PRO A 72 -11.84 10.46 12.05
CA PRO A 72 -11.13 11.67 12.44
C PRO A 72 -9.89 11.84 11.56
N PHE A 73 -9.70 13.00 10.96
CA PHE A 73 -8.56 13.28 10.09
C PHE A 73 -7.87 14.56 10.49
N ASP A 74 -6.58 14.47 10.80
CA ASP A 74 -5.77 15.64 11.12
C ASP A 74 -5.38 16.35 9.82
N LEU A 75 -5.94 17.54 9.60
CA LEU A 75 -5.70 18.34 8.41
C LEU A 75 -4.24 18.80 8.24
N LEU A 76 -3.43 18.69 9.30
CA LEU A 76 -2.00 18.97 9.24
C LEU A 76 -1.17 17.76 8.79
N THR A 77 -1.77 16.58 8.64
CA THR A 77 -1.04 15.36 8.21
C THR A 77 -0.40 15.54 6.84
N THR A 78 -1.06 16.24 5.92
CA THR A 78 -0.58 16.52 4.57
C THR A 78 0.21 17.82 4.46
N ALA A 79 0.26 18.61 5.53
CA ALA A 79 0.99 19.88 5.55
C ALA A 79 2.50 19.63 5.65
N ASP A 80 3.29 20.46 4.96
CA ASP A 80 4.73 20.44 5.15
C ASP A 80 5.11 20.81 6.60
N GLU A 81 6.32 20.40 7.01
CA GLU A 81 6.81 20.61 8.37
C GLU A 81 6.80 22.09 8.78
N SER A 82 7.11 22.98 7.84
CA SER A 82 7.17 24.43 8.10
C SER A 82 5.79 25.00 8.41
N LEU A 83 4.76 24.56 7.69
CA LEU A 83 3.38 24.96 7.94
C LEU A 83 2.86 24.36 9.25
N ARG A 84 3.16 23.08 9.50
CA ARG A 84 2.80 22.41 10.75
C ARG A 84 3.34 23.14 11.97
N VAL A 85 4.64 23.44 11.98
CA VAL A 85 5.29 24.16 13.06
C VAL A 85 4.69 25.57 13.23
N ARG A 86 4.43 26.31 12.13
CA ARG A 86 3.80 27.64 12.19
C ARG A 86 2.42 27.57 12.84
N VAL A 87 1.58 26.62 12.44
CA VAL A 87 0.22 26.45 12.98
C VAL A 87 0.27 26.06 14.45
N GLN A 88 1.17 25.14 14.84
CA GLN A 88 1.34 24.70 16.22
C GLN A 88 1.83 25.80 17.16
N ASN A 89 2.56 26.80 16.63
CA ASN A 89 3.05 27.95 17.38
C ASN A 89 2.04 29.12 17.47
N LEU A 90 0.84 28.99 16.87
CA LEU A 90 -0.18 30.02 17.00
C LEU A 90 -0.71 30.09 18.45
N PRO A 91 -1.10 31.31 18.90
CA PRO A 91 -1.65 31.48 20.23
C PRO A 91 -2.86 30.56 20.51
N LEU A 92 -2.90 30.00 21.69
CA LEU A 92 -3.99 29.14 22.14
C LEU A 92 -4.21 27.87 21.29
N TYR A 93 -3.22 27.43 20.52
CA TYR A 93 -3.31 26.24 19.64
C TYR A 93 -3.99 25.06 20.35
N ARG A 94 -3.61 24.75 21.59
CA ARG A 94 -4.17 23.62 22.35
C ARG A 94 -5.69 23.69 22.55
N HIS A 95 -6.29 24.89 22.51
CA HIS A 95 -7.73 25.09 22.72
C HIS A 95 -8.53 24.87 21.43
N TRP A 96 -7.94 25.14 20.27
CA TRP A 96 -8.63 25.01 18.99
C TRP A 96 -8.06 23.90 18.06
N ALA A 97 -6.98 23.23 18.47
CA ALA A 97 -6.38 22.11 17.70
C ALA A 97 -7.39 21.01 17.34
N GLY A 98 -8.41 20.79 18.20
CA GLY A 98 -9.49 19.85 17.91
C GLY A 98 -10.30 20.19 16.66
N LEU A 99 -10.37 21.48 16.26
CA LEU A 99 -11.03 21.90 15.02
C LEU A 99 -10.28 21.47 13.78
N LEU A 100 -8.98 21.17 13.89
CA LEU A 100 -8.14 20.65 12.81
C LEU A 100 -8.26 19.12 12.65
N ARG A 101 -9.05 18.46 13.50
CA ARG A 101 -9.31 17.02 13.43
C ARG A 101 -10.79 16.73 13.25
N PRO A 102 -11.41 17.29 12.18
CA PRO A 102 -12.80 17.00 11.89
C PRO A 102 -13.00 15.52 11.57
N ARG A 103 -14.24 15.07 11.73
CA ARG A 103 -14.66 13.79 11.17
C ARG A 103 -14.92 13.98 9.68
N VAL A 104 -14.16 13.29 8.84
CA VAL A 104 -14.15 13.42 7.37
C VAL A 104 -14.75 12.16 6.76
N ALA A 105 -15.57 12.31 5.73
CA ALA A 105 -16.01 11.20 4.90
C ALA A 105 -15.00 10.92 3.79
N PHE A 106 -14.67 9.65 3.60
CA PHE A 106 -13.77 9.17 2.56
C PHE A 106 -14.48 8.20 1.63
N VAL A 107 -14.37 8.41 0.33
CA VAL A 107 -14.74 7.45 -0.71
C VAL A 107 -13.50 6.61 -1.03
N GLY A 108 -13.63 5.29 -0.93
CA GLY A 108 -12.55 4.32 -1.05
C GLY A 108 -12.29 3.56 0.24
N THR A 109 -11.13 2.96 0.35
CA THR A 109 -10.65 2.22 1.54
C THR A 109 -9.22 2.63 1.86
N THR A 110 -8.67 2.16 2.98
CA THR A 110 -7.23 2.30 3.25
C THR A 110 -6.45 1.05 2.85
N VAL A 111 -7.16 0.01 2.40
CA VAL A 111 -6.57 -1.27 1.99
C VAL A 111 -6.43 -1.41 0.48
N SER A 112 -6.98 -0.49 -0.32
CA SER A 112 -6.79 -0.43 -1.78
C SER A 112 -5.75 0.63 -2.16
N GLU A 113 -4.97 0.37 -3.20
CA GLU A 113 -3.98 1.32 -3.72
C GLU A 113 -4.65 2.48 -4.45
N TYR A 114 -5.74 2.21 -5.15
CA TYR A 114 -6.52 3.24 -5.82
C TYR A 114 -7.96 3.25 -5.34
N VAL A 115 -8.65 4.36 -5.58
CA VAL A 115 -10.11 4.40 -5.43
C VAL A 115 -10.72 3.35 -6.35
N VAL A 116 -11.51 2.45 -5.78
CA VAL A 116 -12.22 1.42 -6.54
C VAL A 116 -13.52 1.99 -7.08
N LEU A 117 -13.81 1.74 -8.35
CA LEU A 117 -14.98 2.27 -9.04
C LEU A 117 -15.90 1.12 -9.47
N PRO A 118 -17.24 1.24 -9.29
CA PRO A 118 -18.16 0.29 -9.89
C PRO A 118 -17.97 0.27 -11.42
N ARG A 119 -17.89 -0.92 -12.03
CA ARG A 119 -17.56 -1.05 -13.46
C ARG A 119 -18.57 -0.41 -14.40
N ASP A 120 -19.85 -0.43 -14.00
CA ASP A 120 -20.95 0.06 -14.81
C ASP A 120 -21.47 1.44 -14.34
N ALA A 121 -20.70 2.13 -13.47
CA ALA A 121 -21.11 3.43 -12.96
C ALA A 121 -20.88 4.53 -14.00
N ASP A 122 -21.87 5.42 -14.12
CA ASP A 122 -21.66 6.69 -14.78
C ASP A 122 -20.79 7.59 -13.87
N VAL A 123 -19.54 7.77 -14.28
CA VAL A 123 -18.54 8.53 -13.50
C VAL A 123 -18.94 10.01 -13.35
N ASP A 124 -19.75 10.56 -14.24
CA ASP A 124 -20.24 11.94 -14.16
C ASP A 124 -21.28 12.14 -13.04
N GLU A 125 -22.02 11.10 -12.68
CA GLU A 125 -23.00 11.14 -11.62
C GLU A 125 -22.42 10.88 -10.23
N LEU A 126 -21.31 10.16 -10.12
CA LEU A 126 -20.75 9.76 -8.84
C LEU A 126 -20.51 10.92 -7.86
N PRO A 127 -19.90 12.07 -8.28
CA PRO A 127 -19.67 13.18 -7.37
C PRO A 127 -20.96 13.75 -6.77
N SER A 128 -22.06 13.79 -7.54
CA SER A 128 -23.37 14.24 -7.04
C SER A 128 -23.93 13.28 -6.01
N ARG A 129 -23.88 11.97 -6.31
CA ARG A 129 -24.36 10.93 -5.39
C ARG A 129 -23.62 10.98 -4.05
N TRP A 130 -22.31 11.24 -4.05
CA TRP A 130 -21.53 11.39 -2.82
C TRP A 130 -21.88 12.67 -2.06
N GLN A 131 -22.11 13.79 -2.78
CA GLN A 131 -22.54 15.04 -2.17
C GLN A 131 -23.91 14.89 -1.51
N ASP A 132 -24.87 14.24 -2.19
CA ASP A 132 -26.21 14.00 -1.68
C ASP A 132 -26.19 13.06 -0.45
N ALA A 133 -25.35 12.03 -0.49
CA ALA A 133 -25.26 11.06 0.60
C ALA A 133 -24.55 11.62 1.84
N TRP A 134 -23.46 12.38 1.65
CA TRP A 134 -22.55 12.71 2.75
C TRP A 134 -22.13 14.18 2.83
N GLY A 135 -22.36 15.00 1.79
CA GLY A 135 -21.87 16.38 1.70
C GLY A 135 -22.38 17.32 2.80
N ASP A 136 -23.62 17.09 3.27
CA ASP A 136 -24.20 17.86 4.39
C ASP A 136 -23.86 17.27 5.76
N ARG A 137 -23.56 15.99 5.83
CA ARG A 137 -23.30 15.29 7.09
C ARG A 137 -21.87 15.48 7.60
N TYR A 138 -20.92 15.65 6.66
CA TYR A 138 -19.50 15.79 6.99
C TYR A 138 -18.95 17.13 6.47
N PRO A 139 -18.09 17.82 7.24
CA PRO A 139 -17.54 19.11 6.84
C PRO A 139 -16.61 18.99 5.60
N ILE A 140 -16.03 17.82 5.42
CA ILE A 140 -15.12 17.50 4.30
C ILE A 140 -15.46 16.10 3.78
N LEU A 141 -15.46 15.95 2.46
CA LEU A 141 -15.59 14.70 1.74
C LEU A 141 -14.38 14.54 0.83
N ILE A 142 -13.69 13.42 0.93
CA ILE A 142 -12.48 13.13 0.17
C ILE A 142 -12.67 11.86 -0.65
N VAL A 143 -12.51 11.97 -1.96
CA VAL A 143 -12.29 10.82 -2.85
C VAL A 143 -10.80 10.59 -2.90
N LYS A 144 -10.34 9.50 -2.27
CA LYS A 144 -8.90 9.29 -2.10
C LYS A 144 -8.31 8.43 -3.23
N ASP A 145 -7.04 8.70 -3.55
CA ASP A 145 -6.19 7.88 -4.42
C ASP A 145 -6.76 7.67 -5.84
N LEU A 146 -7.20 8.77 -6.49
CA LEU A 146 -7.52 8.79 -7.91
C LEU A 146 -6.21 8.62 -8.71
N PRO A 147 -6.03 7.55 -9.51
CA PRO A 147 -4.79 7.33 -10.25
C PRO A 147 -4.59 8.39 -11.35
N GLU A 148 -3.33 8.80 -11.55
CA GLU A 148 -2.91 9.67 -12.65
C GLU A 148 -2.14 8.86 -13.68
N ASN A 149 -2.81 8.38 -14.72
CA ASN A 149 -2.19 7.65 -15.83
C ASN A 149 -1.23 6.54 -15.39
N SER A 150 -1.74 5.62 -14.57
CA SER A 150 -0.95 4.55 -14.00
C SER A 150 -0.66 3.43 -15.02
N PRO A 151 0.60 2.99 -15.18
CA PRO A 151 0.92 1.84 -16.01
C PRO A 151 0.46 0.50 -15.40
N LEU A 152 -0.04 0.52 -14.17
CA LEU A 152 -0.60 -0.66 -13.49
C LEU A 152 -2.04 -0.93 -13.89
N LEU A 153 -2.69 0.02 -14.57
CA LEU A 153 -4.08 -0.02 -15.01
C LEU A 153 -4.17 -0.07 -16.54
N SER A 154 -5.31 -0.53 -17.05
CA SER A 154 -5.63 -0.45 -18.47
C SER A 154 -5.90 1.00 -18.90
N ASP A 155 -5.82 1.26 -20.22
CA ASP A 155 -6.16 2.57 -20.78
C ASP A 155 -7.60 2.99 -20.49
N ALA A 156 -8.53 2.03 -20.44
CA ALA A 156 -9.91 2.29 -20.11
C ALA A 156 -10.10 2.73 -18.65
N GLU A 157 -9.40 2.07 -17.72
CA GLU A 157 -9.42 2.43 -16.30
C GLU A 157 -8.76 3.80 -16.06
N ASN A 158 -7.65 4.08 -16.73
CA ASN A 158 -6.99 5.38 -16.66
C ASN A 158 -7.91 6.51 -17.19
N ARG A 159 -8.61 6.27 -18.30
CA ARG A 159 -9.61 7.23 -18.82
C ARG A 159 -10.74 7.46 -17.83
N ALA A 160 -11.34 6.38 -17.29
CA ALA A 160 -12.42 6.50 -16.30
C ALA A 160 -11.97 7.28 -15.05
N ALA A 161 -10.74 7.08 -14.59
CA ALA A 161 -10.19 7.84 -13.47
C ALA A 161 -10.00 9.34 -13.79
N LEU A 162 -9.54 9.65 -15.00
CA LEU A 162 -9.42 11.04 -15.47
C LEU A 162 -10.78 11.72 -15.61
N ASP A 163 -11.75 11.04 -16.23
CA ASP A 163 -13.11 11.55 -16.41
C ASP A 163 -13.77 11.82 -15.05
N LEU A 164 -13.57 10.91 -14.08
CA LEU A 164 -14.03 11.10 -12.71
C LEU A 164 -13.39 12.31 -12.03
N ALA A 165 -12.07 12.49 -12.18
CA ALA A 165 -11.39 13.66 -11.62
C ALA A 165 -11.99 14.97 -12.18
N GLN A 166 -12.24 15.03 -13.50
CA GLN A 166 -12.89 16.16 -14.15
C GLN A 166 -14.35 16.35 -13.69
N ALA A 167 -15.11 15.25 -13.52
CA ALA A 167 -16.47 15.29 -12.98
C ALA A 167 -16.48 15.87 -11.55
N CYS A 168 -15.54 15.46 -10.71
CA CYS A 168 -15.36 16.04 -9.39
C CYS A 168 -15.12 17.56 -9.45
N GLU A 169 -14.22 18.03 -10.33
CA GLU A 169 -13.97 19.48 -10.50
C GLU A 169 -15.21 20.24 -10.95
N ARG A 170 -15.98 19.70 -11.93
CA ARG A 170 -17.25 20.29 -12.38
C ARG A 170 -18.27 20.42 -11.25
N ARG A 171 -18.23 19.50 -10.28
CA ARG A 171 -19.12 19.49 -9.10
C ARG A 171 -18.55 20.22 -7.89
N GLY A 172 -17.47 20.98 -8.05
CA GLY A 172 -16.94 21.88 -7.04
C GLY A 172 -15.94 21.24 -6.07
N PHE A 173 -15.47 20.04 -6.33
CA PHE A 173 -14.29 19.50 -5.67
C PHE A 173 -13.04 20.25 -6.15
N PHE A 174 -12.00 20.22 -5.35
CA PHE A 174 -10.65 20.62 -5.77
C PHE A 174 -9.71 19.43 -5.65
N LEU A 175 -8.74 19.35 -6.54
CA LEU A 175 -7.78 18.26 -6.56
C LEU A 175 -6.55 18.62 -5.74
N LEU A 176 -6.10 17.68 -4.92
CA LEU A 176 -4.83 17.72 -4.19
C LEU A 176 -3.95 16.58 -4.67
N GLU A 177 -2.64 16.75 -4.62
CA GLU A 177 -1.71 15.66 -4.85
C GLU A 177 -1.90 14.58 -3.77
N GLY A 178 -1.92 13.33 -4.20
CA GLY A 178 -1.90 12.16 -3.36
C GLY A 178 -0.49 11.61 -3.19
N GLN A 179 -0.38 10.39 -2.69
CA GLN A 179 0.90 9.71 -2.47
C GLN A 179 1.46 9.11 -3.76
N ALA A 180 2.77 8.84 -3.75
CA ALA A 180 3.48 8.16 -4.82
C ALA A 180 3.48 6.65 -4.58
N LEU A 181 2.81 5.88 -5.43
CA LEU A 181 2.80 4.42 -5.40
C LEU A 181 4.06 3.85 -6.06
N ALA A 182 4.85 3.14 -5.29
CA ALA A 182 6.08 2.51 -5.77
C ALA A 182 5.80 1.15 -6.41
N TYR A 183 6.41 0.90 -7.57
CA TYR A 183 6.34 -0.39 -8.26
C TYR A 183 7.65 -0.69 -9.00
N VAL A 184 7.87 -1.95 -9.35
CA VAL A 184 8.98 -2.42 -10.18
C VAL A 184 8.41 -3.21 -11.36
N PRO A 185 8.60 -2.78 -12.61
CA PRO A 185 8.31 -3.62 -13.78
C PRO A 185 9.26 -4.83 -13.78
N ILE A 186 8.73 -6.03 -13.94
CA ILE A 186 9.53 -7.27 -14.02
C ILE A 186 9.84 -7.56 -15.49
N ASP A 187 10.84 -6.86 -16.02
CA ASP A 187 11.36 -6.99 -17.38
C ASP A 187 12.82 -7.51 -17.39
N PHE A 188 13.20 -8.24 -16.36
CA PHE A 188 14.51 -8.83 -16.14
C PHE A 188 14.39 -10.31 -15.72
N ALA A 189 15.39 -11.10 -16.06
CA ALA A 189 15.35 -12.55 -15.87
C ALA A 189 15.61 -13.00 -14.41
N ASN A 190 16.36 -12.22 -13.63
CA ASN A 190 16.76 -12.58 -12.26
C ASN A 190 17.14 -11.35 -11.45
N VAL A 191 17.28 -11.54 -10.14
CA VAL A 191 17.67 -10.48 -9.19
C VAL A 191 19.04 -9.89 -9.52
N SER A 192 20.00 -10.67 -10.03
CA SER A 192 21.32 -10.15 -10.40
C SER A 192 21.22 -9.12 -11.52
N THR A 193 20.40 -9.38 -12.53
CA THR A 193 20.12 -8.43 -13.64
C THR A 193 19.44 -7.16 -13.11
N TYR A 194 18.47 -7.32 -12.18
CA TYR A 194 17.85 -6.17 -11.51
C TYR A 194 18.88 -5.32 -10.76
N LEU A 195 19.70 -5.94 -9.91
CA LEU A 195 20.74 -5.23 -9.18
C LEU A 195 21.74 -4.55 -10.11
N GLY A 196 21.97 -5.11 -11.32
CA GLY A 196 22.80 -4.52 -12.36
C GLY A 196 22.35 -3.13 -12.81
N ARG A 197 21.06 -2.83 -12.72
CA ARG A 197 20.45 -1.52 -13.07
C ARG A 197 20.72 -0.43 -12.02
N LEU A 198 21.03 -0.83 -10.78
CA LEU A 198 21.35 0.09 -9.72
C LEU A 198 22.77 0.68 -9.88
N SER A 199 23.00 1.86 -9.33
CA SER A 199 24.33 2.43 -9.26
C SER A 199 25.32 1.48 -8.54
N LYS A 200 26.62 1.61 -8.82
CA LYS A 200 27.67 0.77 -8.22
C LYS A 200 27.60 0.78 -6.69
N SER A 201 27.36 1.93 -6.09
CA SER A 201 27.25 2.09 -4.63
C SER A 201 26.02 1.36 -4.08
N ARG A 202 24.82 1.60 -4.65
CA ARG A 202 23.57 0.96 -4.24
C ARG A 202 23.63 -0.56 -4.40
N ARG A 203 24.17 -1.05 -5.51
CA ARG A 203 24.35 -2.47 -5.75
C ARG A 203 25.26 -3.13 -4.70
N ARG A 204 26.37 -2.46 -4.33
CA ARG A 204 27.27 -2.96 -3.27
C ARG A 204 26.57 -3.00 -1.91
N ASP A 205 25.83 -1.96 -1.57
CA ASP A 205 25.05 -1.88 -0.33
C ASP A 205 23.99 -3.00 -0.27
N MET A 206 23.21 -3.18 -1.34
CA MET A 206 22.20 -4.24 -1.43
C MET A 206 22.81 -5.64 -1.27
N ARG A 207 23.92 -5.93 -1.97
CA ARG A 207 24.63 -7.21 -1.81
C ARG A 207 25.13 -7.41 -0.36
N GLY A 208 25.55 -6.35 0.31
CA GLY A 208 25.92 -6.39 1.72
C GLY A 208 24.74 -6.80 2.61
N LYS A 209 23.59 -6.18 2.40
CA LYS A 209 22.36 -6.44 3.18
C LYS A 209 21.78 -7.82 2.90
N MET A 210 21.88 -8.33 1.67
CA MET A 210 21.41 -9.66 1.31
C MET A 210 22.15 -10.79 2.05
N ARG A 211 23.36 -10.55 2.60
CA ARG A 211 24.06 -11.55 3.42
C ARG A 211 23.25 -11.96 4.65
N SER A 212 22.37 -11.09 5.14
CA SER A 212 21.44 -11.44 6.23
C SER A 212 20.54 -12.63 5.91
N LEU A 213 20.35 -13.00 4.62
CA LEU A 213 19.67 -14.23 4.24
C LEU A 213 20.36 -15.49 4.76
N ASP A 214 21.68 -15.45 5.00
CA ASP A 214 22.44 -16.57 5.57
C ASP A 214 22.02 -16.85 7.02
N ASP A 215 21.58 -15.83 7.75
CA ASP A 215 21.11 -15.89 9.13
C ASP A 215 19.61 -16.11 9.26
N LEU A 216 18.89 -16.22 8.12
CA LEU A 216 17.45 -16.33 8.07
C LEU A 216 17.01 -17.64 7.39
N GLU A 217 15.93 -18.19 7.90
CA GLU A 217 15.08 -19.15 7.21
C GLU A 217 13.85 -18.40 6.69
N VAL A 218 13.61 -18.45 5.37
CA VAL A 218 12.42 -17.85 4.74
C VAL A 218 11.41 -18.95 4.46
N ILE A 219 10.26 -18.90 5.14
CA ILE A 219 9.17 -19.87 4.99
C ILE A 219 8.03 -19.22 4.23
N ARG A 220 7.57 -19.86 3.16
CA ARG A 220 6.42 -19.41 2.39
C ARG A 220 5.16 -20.16 2.83
N ARG A 221 4.09 -19.41 3.14
CA ARG A 221 2.76 -19.93 3.45
C ARG A 221 1.72 -19.30 2.53
N SER A 222 0.59 -19.96 2.35
CA SER A 222 -0.57 -19.34 1.72
C SER A 222 -1.55 -18.85 2.77
N THR A 223 -2.33 -17.83 2.47
CA THR A 223 -3.55 -17.56 3.26
C THR A 223 -4.43 -18.80 3.27
N GLY A 224 -5.13 -19.05 4.37
CA GLY A 224 -5.84 -20.31 4.62
C GLY A 224 -4.97 -21.46 5.13
N ASP A 225 -3.64 -21.26 5.32
CA ASP A 225 -2.78 -22.27 5.95
C ASP A 225 -3.33 -22.62 7.34
N PRO A 226 -3.37 -23.92 7.72
CA PRO A 226 -3.92 -24.37 9.01
C PRO A 226 -3.30 -23.70 10.23
N CYS A 227 -2.04 -23.22 10.15
CA CYS A 227 -1.38 -22.51 11.25
C CYS A 227 -2.10 -21.22 11.66
N PHE A 228 -2.82 -20.58 10.73
CA PHE A 228 -3.60 -19.36 11.02
C PHE A 228 -4.92 -19.64 11.75
N SER A 229 -5.31 -20.92 11.91
CA SER A 229 -6.43 -21.29 12.79
C SER A 229 -6.07 -21.08 14.26
N ASP A 230 -4.78 -21.18 14.60
CA ASP A 230 -4.28 -20.88 15.93
C ASP A 230 -4.31 -19.37 16.23
N ALA A 231 -4.96 -19.01 17.35
CA ALA A 231 -5.13 -17.62 17.75
C ALA A 231 -3.79 -16.97 18.14
N GLU A 232 -2.90 -17.73 18.78
CA GLU A 232 -1.59 -17.23 19.24
C GLU A 232 -0.68 -16.93 18.04
N THR A 233 -0.74 -17.72 16.97
CA THR A 233 -0.03 -17.43 15.73
C THR A 233 -0.50 -16.09 15.13
N VAL A 234 -1.82 -15.88 15.01
CA VAL A 234 -2.36 -14.60 14.52
C VAL A 234 -1.93 -13.44 15.43
N ASP A 235 -1.97 -13.61 16.75
CA ASP A 235 -1.59 -12.58 17.70
C ASP A 235 -0.11 -12.18 17.56
N ARG A 236 0.78 -13.13 17.31
CA ARG A 236 2.20 -12.85 17.01
C ARG A 236 2.37 -12.02 15.73
N TYR A 237 1.64 -12.35 14.67
CA TYR A 237 1.67 -11.56 13.42
C TYR A 237 1.18 -10.14 13.64
N VAL A 238 0.08 -9.97 14.34
CA VAL A 238 -0.47 -8.66 14.67
C VAL A 238 0.45 -7.84 15.56
N ALA A 239 1.14 -8.48 16.52
CA ALA A 239 2.13 -7.81 17.35
C ALA A 239 3.30 -7.26 16.53
N LEU A 240 3.82 -8.03 15.57
CA LEU A 240 4.89 -7.59 14.66
C LEU A 240 4.41 -6.46 13.73
N TYR A 241 3.19 -6.53 13.20
CA TYR A 241 2.58 -5.45 12.42
C TYR A 241 2.48 -4.15 13.23
N ARG A 242 1.97 -4.24 14.46
CA ARG A 242 1.89 -3.08 15.37
C ARG A 242 3.25 -2.48 15.69
N SER A 243 4.29 -3.30 15.77
CA SER A 243 5.66 -2.85 15.97
C SER A 243 6.17 -1.99 14.81
N VAL A 244 5.83 -2.34 13.56
CA VAL A 244 6.12 -1.52 12.37
C VAL A 244 5.27 -0.25 12.37
N PHE A 245 3.96 -0.38 12.62
CA PHE A 245 3.04 0.76 12.65
C PHE A 245 3.47 1.82 13.66
N ALA A 246 3.95 1.42 14.84
CA ALA A 246 4.44 2.33 15.88
C ALA A 246 5.65 3.17 15.45
N GLN A 247 6.41 2.73 14.42
CA GLN A 247 7.55 3.46 13.87
C GLN A 247 7.21 4.27 12.62
N SER A 248 6.00 4.10 12.08
CA SER A 248 5.54 4.86 10.92
C SER A 248 5.35 6.33 11.27
N GLN A 249 5.76 7.22 10.36
CA GLN A 249 5.52 8.66 10.48
C GLN A 249 4.03 9.01 10.32
N THR A 250 3.30 8.23 9.52
CA THR A 250 1.86 8.38 9.31
C THR A 250 1.13 7.25 9.99
N GLN A 251 0.36 7.57 11.03
CA GLN A 251 -0.43 6.62 11.81
C GLN A 251 -1.92 6.95 11.64
N PHE A 252 -2.51 6.54 10.53
CA PHE A 252 -3.91 6.85 10.23
C PHE A 252 -4.83 5.64 10.46
N ASP A 253 -4.48 4.47 9.93
CA ASP A 253 -5.34 3.30 9.83
C ASP A 253 -4.72 2.07 10.52
N LEU A 254 -4.75 2.02 11.84
CA LEU A 254 -4.32 0.82 12.56
C LEU A 254 -5.35 -0.30 12.35
N LEU A 255 -5.01 -1.24 11.46
CA LEU A 255 -5.85 -2.39 11.16
C LEU A 255 -6.02 -3.29 12.39
N THR A 256 -7.22 -3.85 12.53
CA THR A 256 -7.59 -4.64 13.70
C THR A 256 -7.03 -6.07 13.64
N ARG A 257 -6.97 -6.71 14.81
CA ARG A 257 -6.67 -8.13 14.91
C ARG A 257 -7.62 -8.99 14.05
N ASP A 258 -8.90 -8.64 14.08
CA ASP A 258 -9.94 -9.42 13.39
C ASP A 258 -9.82 -9.26 11.87
N PHE A 259 -9.39 -8.10 11.39
CA PHE A 259 -9.03 -7.92 9.98
C PHE A 259 -7.91 -8.89 9.56
N PHE A 260 -6.83 -8.98 10.33
CA PHE A 260 -5.72 -9.89 10.01
C PHE A 260 -6.14 -11.35 10.16
N ALA A 261 -6.94 -11.68 11.19
CA ALA A 261 -7.45 -13.04 11.37
C ALA A 261 -8.31 -13.48 10.18
N ALA A 262 -9.22 -12.63 9.72
CA ALA A 262 -10.06 -12.88 8.56
C ALA A 262 -9.20 -13.03 7.28
N THR A 263 -8.25 -12.11 7.06
CA THR A 263 -7.40 -12.12 5.86
C THR A 263 -6.48 -13.35 5.81
N LEU A 264 -5.80 -13.69 6.90
CA LEU A 264 -4.84 -14.80 6.96
C LEU A 264 -5.54 -16.17 6.85
N ARG A 265 -6.79 -16.27 7.33
CA ARG A 265 -7.59 -17.49 7.29
C ARG A 265 -8.34 -17.73 5.99
N ASP A 266 -8.39 -16.71 5.11
CA ASP A 266 -9.14 -16.81 3.85
C ASP A 266 -8.31 -17.45 2.74
N PRO A 267 -8.55 -18.74 2.38
CA PRO A 267 -7.82 -19.39 1.29
C PRO A 267 -8.19 -18.81 -0.08
N SER A 268 -9.32 -18.12 -0.20
CA SER A 268 -9.80 -17.55 -1.47
C SER A 268 -9.11 -16.24 -1.84
N SER A 269 -8.43 -15.58 -0.90
CA SER A 269 -7.74 -14.32 -1.15
C SER A 269 -6.50 -14.47 -2.04
N GLY A 270 -5.94 -15.69 -2.16
CA GLY A 270 -4.72 -15.95 -2.94
C GLY A 270 -3.48 -15.27 -2.36
N GLY A 271 -3.48 -14.98 -1.06
CA GLY A 271 -2.36 -14.35 -0.39
C GLY A 271 -1.16 -15.29 -0.19
N VAL A 272 0.03 -14.70 -0.26
CA VAL A 272 1.30 -15.36 0.01
C VAL A 272 1.98 -14.65 1.17
N VAL A 273 2.26 -15.38 2.23
CA VAL A 273 2.95 -14.90 3.43
C VAL A 273 4.39 -15.41 3.40
N PHE A 274 5.35 -14.51 3.53
CA PHE A 274 6.74 -14.86 3.77
C PHE A 274 7.05 -14.64 5.24
N GLU A 275 7.45 -15.70 5.95
CA GLU A 275 7.97 -15.63 7.31
C GLU A 275 9.49 -15.57 7.28
N TYR A 276 10.06 -14.70 8.09
CA TYR A 276 11.49 -14.60 8.31
C TYR A 276 11.79 -15.08 9.71
N ARG A 277 12.51 -16.21 9.81
CA ARG A 277 12.90 -16.82 11.08
C ARG A 277 14.40 -16.77 11.24
N ARG A 278 14.86 -16.40 12.42
CA ARG A 278 16.30 -16.42 12.72
C ARG A 278 16.80 -17.86 12.75
N ARG A 279 17.90 -18.15 12.05
CA ARG A 279 18.56 -19.44 12.12
C ARG A 279 19.32 -19.57 13.44
N GLY A 280 19.39 -20.79 13.98
CA GLY A 280 20.08 -21.10 15.24
C GLY A 280 19.18 -20.95 16.47
N GLY A 281 19.15 -21.95 17.35
CA GLY A 281 18.27 -22.00 18.52
C GLY A 281 16.82 -22.32 18.16
N GLU A 282 15.89 -21.83 18.97
CA GLU A 282 14.47 -21.85 18.62
C GLU A 282 14.26 -20.90 17.42
N ALA A 283 13.62 -21.40 16.37
CA ALA A 283 13.39 -20.65 15.13
C ALA A 283 12.43 -19.48 15.37
N GLU A 284 12.94 -18.39 15.95
CA GLU A 284 12.19 -17.18 16.30
C GLU A 284 11.67 -16.48 15.05
N LEU A 285 10.35 -16.21 14.99
CA LEU A 285 9.76 -15.36 13.97
C LEU A 285 10.15 -13.90 14.20
N VAL A 286 11.05 -13.38 13.36
CA VAL A 286 11.55 -12.00 13.45
C VAL A 286 10.87 -11.05 12.47
N GLY A 287 10.11 -11.60 11.50
CA GLY A 287 9.32 -10.79 10.57
C GLY A 287 8.47 -11.61 9.64
N TRP A 288 7.54 -10.94 9.00
CA TRP A 288 6.69 -11.49 7.93
C TRP A 288 6.25 -10.37 6.98
N ASN A 289 5.91 -10.74 5.75
CA ASN A 289 5.14 -9.89 4.85
C ASN A 289 4.07 -10.69 4.11
N LEU A 290 2.98 -10.02 3.76
CA LEU A 290 1.85 -10.56 3.05
C LEU A 290 1.70 -9.87 1.70
N CYS A 291 1.79 -10.67 0.66
CA CYS A 291 1.59 -10.26 -0.71
C CYS A 291 0.37 -10.95 -1.33
N PHE A 292 -0.18 -10.34 -2.38
CA PHE A 292 -1.25 -10.95 -3.18
C PHE A 292 -0.87 -10.98 -4.66
N ILE A 293 -1.30 -12.03 -5.37
CA ILE A 293 -1.17 -12.10 -6.83
C ILE A 293 -2.51 -11.72 -7.45
N VAL A 294 -2.55 -10.57 -8.11
CA VAL A 294 -3.76 -10.06 -8.75
C VAL A 294 -3.43 -9.55 -10.16
N GLY A 295 -4.14 -10.01 -11.16
CA GLY A 295 -3.97 -9.57 -12.54
C GLY A 295 -2.53 -9.70 -13.08
N GLY A 296 -1.81 -10.77 -12.69
CA GLY A 296 -0.42 -10.98 -13.09
C GLY A 296 0.59 -10.02 -12.44
N LYS A 297 0.24 -9.41 -11.30
CA LYS A 297 1.10 -8.52 -10.51
C LYS A 297 1.20 -9.05 -9.09
N LEU A 298 2.35 -8.82 -8.43
CA LEU A 298 2.53 -9.05 -6.99
C LEU A 298 2.29 -7.73 -6.26
N VAL A 299 1.34 -7.72 -5.33
CA VAL A 299 1.01 -6.55 -4.50
C VAL A 299 1.45 -6.83 -3.06
N ASP A 300 2.46 -6.11 -2.58
CA ASP A 300 2.96 -6.20 -1.20
C ASP A 300 2.13 -5.28 -0.30
N LYS A 301 1.40 -5.88 0.63
CA LYS A 301 0.39 -5.15 1.41
C LYS A 301 0.80 -4.88 2.84
N TYR A 302 1.24 -5.90 3.55
CA TYR A 302 1.49 -5.76 4.98
C TYR A 302 2.81 -6.41 5.37
N ILE A 303 3.49 -5.73 6.28
CA ILE A 303 4.73 -6.21 6.89
C ILE A 303 4.60 -6.15 8.41
N GLY A 304 5.22 -7.11 9.07
CA GLY A 304 5.40 -7.13 10.52
C GLY A 304 6.83 -7.49 10.86
N PHE A 305 7.51 -6.69 11.67
CA PHE A 305 8.91 -6.88 12.02
C PHE A 305 9.15 -6.73 13.52
N ALA A 306 10.02 -7.58 14.07
CA ALA A 306 10.53 -7.44 15.43
C ALA A 306 11.71 -6.48 15.47
N TYR A 307 11.64 -5.47 16.32
CA TYR A 307 12.78 -4.58 16.56
C TYR A 307 13.46 -4.91 17.88
N PRO A 308 14.83 -4.91 17.94
CA PRO A 308 15.78 -4.38 16.94
C PRO A 308 16.16 -5.35 15.80
N ALA A 309 15.78 -6.65 15.87
CA ALA A 309 16.18 -7.70 14.93
C ALA A 309 15.98 -7.32 13.45
N ALA A 310 14.90 -6.60 13.12
CA ALA A 310 14.63 -6.16 11.77
C ALA A 310 15.73 -5.28 11.17
N ARG A 311 16.36 -4.42 11.99
CA ARG A 311 17.47 -3.57 11.57
C ARG A 311 18.78 -4.35 11.47
N GLU A 312 19.05 -5.22 12.44
CA GLU A 312 20.24 -6.08 12.49
C GLU A 312 20.30 -7.01 11.26
N LEU A 313 19.14 -7.58 10.89
CA LEU A 313 18.99 -8.53 9.80
C LEU A 313 18.55 -7.88 8.47
N ASN A 314 18.48 -6.55 8.41
CA ASN A 314 18.08 -5.82 7.20
C ASN A 314 16.74 -6.30 6.57
N LEU A 315 15.76 -6.68 7.39
CA LEU A 315 14.55 -7.37 6.93
C LEU A 315 13.77 -6.63 5.85
N TYR A 316 13.73 -5.30 5.87
CA TYR A 316 13.09 -4.50 4.84
C TYR A 316 13.69 -4.71 3.45
N PHE A 317 15.03 -4.81 3.38
CA PHE A 317 15.74 -5.05 2.12
C PHE A 317 15.70 -6.52 1.72
N VAL A 318 15.73 -7.41 2.68
CA VAL A 318 15.59 -8.86 2.46
C VAL A 318 14.21 -9.16 1.91
N SER A 319 13.13 -8.63 2.51
CA SER A 319 11.77 -8.85 2.02
C SER A 319 11.56 -8.32 0.61
N TRP A 320 12.14 -7.16 0.28
CA TRP A 320 12.13 -6.63 -1.08
C TRP A 320 12.71 -7.61 -2.11
N ILE A 321 13.87 -8.18 -1.81
CA ILE A 321 14.53 -9.13 -2.72
C ILE A 321 13.75 -10.46 -2.81
N VAL A 322 13.24 -10.97 -1.69
CA VAL A 322 12.41 -12.17 -1.65
C VAL A 322 11.14 -11.99 -2.50
N ASN A 323 10.49 -10.84 -2.39
CA ASN A 323 9.30 -10.51 -3.19
C ASN A 323 9.63 -10.41 -4.70
N LEU A 324 10.74 -9.76 -5.06
CA LEU A 324 11.18 -9.68 -6.45
C LEU A 324 11.49 -11.05 -7.04
N GLU A 325 12.24 -11.85 -6.30
CA GLU A 325 12.58 -13.20 -6.74
C GLU A 325 11.34 -14.06 -6.94
N PHE A 326 10.41 -14.00 -5.99
CA PHE A 326 9.12 -14.68 -6.11
C PHE A 326 8.32 -14.19 -7.34
N ALA A 327 8.27 -12.87 -7.57
CA ALA A 327 7.57 -12.31 -8.72
C ALA A 327 8.18 -12.79 -10.04
N ILE A 328 9.51 -12.87 -10.13
CA ILE A 328 10.24 -13.41 -11.30
C ILE A 328 9.91 -14.89 -11.50
N GLN A 329 10.01 -15.71 -10.43
CA GLN A 329 9.73 -17.15 -10.50
C GLN A 329 8.31 -17.46 -10.96
N MET A 330 7.36 -16.61 -10.56
CA MET A 330 5.94 -16.73 -10.93
C MET A 330 5.64 -16.11 -12.30
N GLY A 331 6.61 -15.50 -12.99
CA GLY A 331 6.40 -14.84 -14.28
C GLY A 331 5.46 -13.65 -14.22
N LEU A 332 5.43 -12.93 -13.09
CA LEU A 332 4.57 -11.77 -12.91
C LEU A 332 5.14 -10.54 -13.62
N SER A 333 4.27 -9.62 -14.01
CA SER A 333 4.64 -8.44 -14.79
C SER A 333 5.16 -7.27 -13.94
N HIS A 334 4.68 -7.16 -12.71
CA HIS A 334 5.03 -6.04 -11.81
C HIS A 334 5.09 -6.52 -10.35
N TYR A 335 5.97 -5.89 -9.58
CA TYR A 335 5.95 -5.90 -8.13
C TYR A 335 5.50 -4.53 -7.65
N ILE A 336 4.36 -4.45 -6.96
CA ILE A 336 3.78 -3.23 -6.39
C ILE A 336 4.16 -3.20 -4.91
N ALA A 337 4.94 -2.19 -4.53
CA ALA A 337 5.58 -2.11 -3.23
C ALA A 337 4.89 -1.15 -2.24
N GLY A 338 3.76 -0.55 -2.64
CA GLY A 338 2.95 0.32 -1.77
C GLY A 338 3.50 1.75 -1.62
N TRP A 339 2.92 2.51 -0.69
CA TRP A 339 3.06 3.96 -0.57
C TRP A 339 4.21 4.43 0.35
N SER A 340 4.45 3.73 1.46
CA SER A 340 5.40 4.17 2.49
C SER A 340 6.85 4.26 1.97
N ASP A 341 7.65 5.15 2.57
CA ASP A 341 9.10 5.26 2.35
C ASP A 341 9.53 5.42 0.87
N PRO A 342 8.95 6.36 0.09
CA PRO A 342 9.22 6.48 -1.33
C PRO A 342 10.72 6.72 -1.64
N GLU A 343 11.43 7.45 -0.80
CA GLU A 343 12.86 7.71 -0.98
C GLU A 343 13.70 6.44 -0.86
N VAL A 344 13.38 5.56 0.11
CA VAL A 344 14.06 4.27 0.26
C VAL A 344 13.77 3.38 -0.95
N LYS A 345 12.51 3.33 -1.41
CA LYS A 345 12.11 2.55 -2.59
C LYS A 345 12.73 3.07 -3.87
N ALA A 346 12.91 4.39 -4.02
CA ALA A 346 13.67 4.98 -5.12
C ALA A 346 15.14 4.53 -5.12
N GLN A 347 15.75 4.42 -3.92
CA GLN A 347 17.10 3.88 -3.79
C GLN A 347 17.18 2.38 -4.16
N LEU A 348 16.11 1.64 -3.95
CA LEU A 348 15.96 0.25 -4.36
C LEU A 348 15.67 0.10 -5.86
N GLY A 349 15.45 1.19 -6.59
CA GLY A 349 15.19 1.16 -8.04
C GLY A 349 13.72 1.05 -8.42
N ALA A 350 12.81 1.39 -7.52
CA ALA A 350 11.39 1.50 -7.83
C ALA A 350 11.11 2.65 -8.81
N THR A 351 10.08 2.47 -9.60
CA THR A 351 9.40 3.50 -10.39
C THR A 351 8.14 3.92 -9.62
N PHE A 352 7.60 5.10 -9.93
CA PHE A 352 6.45 5.65 -9.21
C PHE A 352 5.32 6.02 -10.16
N THR A 353 4.10 5.78 -9.70
CA THR A 353 2.90 6.37 -10.26
C THR A 353 2.24 7.23 -9.18
N PHE A 354 1.49 8.24 -9.61
CA PHE A 354 0.98 9.25 -8.70
C PHE A 354 -0.53 9.20 -8.64
N THR A 355 -1.08 9.73 -7.56
CA THR A 355 -2.52 9.87 -7.37
C THR A 355 -2.90 11.30 -7.06
N ARG A 356 -4.21 11.54 -7.09
CA ARG A 356 -4.85 12.76 -6.58
C ARG A 356 -5.95 12.41 -5.60
N HIS A 357 -6.24 13.35 -4.72
CA HIS A 357 -7.43 13.33 -3.89
C HIS A 357 -8.39 14.41 -4.38
N ALA A 358 -9.65 14.06 -4.64
CA ALA A 358 -10.68 15.07 -4.90
C ALA A 358 -11.37 15.42 -3.57
N VAL A 359 -11.28 16.68 -3.18
CA VAL A 359 -11.75 17.18 -1.89
C VAL A 359 -12.93 18.13 -2.07
N TYR A 360 -14.02 17.84 -1.40
CA TYR A 360 -15.19 18.71 -1.34
C TYR A 360 -15.42 19.22 0.08
N THR A 361 -15.79 20.48 0.19
CA THR A 361 -16.35 21.10 1.39
C THR A 361 -17.46 22.07 1.02
N ARG A 362 -18.52 22.11 1.82
CA ARG A 362 -19.63 23.06 1.59
C ARG A 362 -19.20 24.52 1.79
N HIS A 363 -18.13 24.78 2.53
CA HIS A 363 -17.65 26.13 2.80
C HIS A 363 -16.90 26.74 1.61
N ALA A 364 -17.49 27.71 0.92
CA ALA A 364 -16.91 28.33 -0.28
C ALA A 364 -15.52 28.90 -0.06
N ILE A 365 -15.27 29.50 1.12
CA ILE A 365 -13.95 30.07 1.48
C ILE A 365 -12.88 28.97 1.52
N LEU A 366 -13.19 27.82 2.13
CA LEU A 366 -12.27 26.68 2.21
C LEU A 366 -12.01 26.07 0.83
N ARG A 367 -13.04 26.01 -0.05
CA ARG A 367 -12.86 25.57 -1.45
C ARG A 367 -11.90 26.49 -2.21
N THR A 368 -12.08 27.79 -2.08
CA THR A 368 -11.21 28.79 -2.74
C THR A 368 -9.78 28.69 -2.21
N ALA A 369 -9.61 28.57 -0.90
CA ALA A 369 -8.30 28.37 -0.29
C ALA A 369 -7.66 27.06 -0.74
N GLY A 370 -8.41 25.96 -0.75
CA GLY A 370 -7.91 24.63 -1.21
C GLY A 370 -7.43 24.68 -2.66
N ARG A 371 -8.18 25.31 -3.57
CA ARG A 371 -7.78 25.51 -4.97
C ARG A 371 -6.50 26.35 -5.11
N ARG A 372 -6.32 27.38 -4.27
CA ARG A 372 -5.18 28.29 -4.36
C ARG A 372 -3.90 27.71 -3.74
N PHE A 373 -4.04 26.95 -2.69
CA PHE A 373 -2.92 26.43 -1.89
C PHE A 373 -2.69 24.92 -2.10
N GLY A 374 -3.55 24.25 -2.86
CA GLY A 374 -3.43 22.81 -3.13
C GLY A 374 -2.06 22.41 -3.67
N GLY A 375 -1.47 23.20 -4.55
CA GLY A 375 -0.11 22.98 -5.08
C GLY A 375 1.02 23.12 -4.06
N SER A 376 0.76 23.70 -2.86
CA SER A 376 1.75 23.78 -1.78
C SER A 376 1.75 22.55 -0.87
N LEU A 377 0.77 21.65 -1.05
CA LEU A 377 0.66 20.39 -0.34
C LEU A 377 1.32 19.23 -1.10
N GLU A 378 1.95 19.54 -2.24
CA GLU A 378 2.62 18.57 -3.11
C GLU A 378 4.00 18.20 -2.55
N GLY A 379 4.08 17.02 -1.90
CA GLY A 379 5.31 16.56 -1.24
C GLY A 379 6.12 15.54 -2.02
N ASP A 380 5.50 14.45 -2.45
CA ASP A 380 6.23 13.28 -2.95
C ASP A 380 6.80 13.50 -4.36
N ARG A 381 6.04 14.12 -5.26
CA ARG A 381 6.49 14.36 -6.64
C ARG A 381 7.74 15.25 -6.68
N ARG A 382 7.80 16.28 -5.86
CA ARG A 382 8.98 17.16 -5.76
C ARG A 382 10.18 16.42 -5.20
N ARG A 383 10.00 15.58 -4.15
CA ARG A 383 11.08 14.82 -3.51
C ARG A 383 11.67 13.75 -4.44
N LEU A 384 10.84 13.17 -5.31
CA LEU A 384 11.25 12.12 -6.24
C LEU A 384 11.80 12.68 -7.57
N SER A 385 11.62 13.98 -7.85
CA SER A 385 12.15 14.66 -9.05
C SER A 385 13.53 15.27 -8.87
N THR A 386 14.07 15.22 -7.66
CA THR A 386 15.44 15.65 -7.30
C THR A 386 16.38 14.46 -7.19
#